data_927b775548c96d253df1c8e773c91c58
#
_entry.id   927b775548c96d253df1c8e773c91c58
#
_cell.length_a   1.000
_cell.length_b   1.000
_cell.length_c   1.000
_cell.angle_alpha   90.00
_cell.angle_beta   90.00
_cell.angle_gamma   90.00
#
_symmetry.space_group_name_H-M   'P 1'
#
loop_
_entity.id
_entity.type
_entity.pdbx_description
1 polymer ?
#
loop_
_entity_poly.entity_id
_entity_poly.type
_entity_poly.pdbx_seq_one_letter_code
_entity_poly.pdbx_strand_id
1 'polypeptide(L)'
;MTTPAATGDAVGEPICRICGALLDRPVVDLGLSPLSDVFPAPADVPRERVFPLQVHLCASCGLAQLREFANPDELFTEYAYFSSFSQSWVDHARRYAETMIEQLSLGPDSLVVEVASNDGYLLQHFRDRGIEVLGIEPAANVAAVAVEHGIPTLVRFFGVEVADELVADGRRADLIAANNVLAQVPDLHDFVGGLAALLAPDGLLTIEFPHVLRLLERNQFDTIYHEHFSYFAVAPVAELMGRHGLAIVDVEELPTHGGSLRVHVRHTRQGVAPSGGVAALLAAEGDGRVFDRDRWLAFADGVDALRRETLAFLETARREGRSVAGYGAPGKATTFLNYCGIGPELLPYTVDRNPYKHGRLMPGTHNPIFPVERLAETRPDYLWILPWNLRDEIAAQLDYARAWGAKFVVAVPRLEVL
;
A
#
# COMPACT_ATOMS: atom_id res chain seq x y z
N MET A 1 -3.27 25.74 -18.87
CA MET A 1 -3.72 24.33 -18.93
C MET A 1 -5.09 24.28 -18.27
N THR A 2 -6.13 23.83 -18.96
CA THR A 2 -7.46 23.63 -18.36
C THR A 2 -7.36 22.46 -17.41
N THR A 3 -7.69 22.69 -16.13
CA THR A 3 -7.82 21.61 -15.14
C THR A 3 -8.81 20.57 -15.69
N PRO A 4 -8.44 19.29 -15.79
CA PRO A 4 -9.38 18.27 -16.22
C PRO A 4 -10.58 18.24 -15.25
N ALA A 5 -11.79 18.07 -15.80
CA ALA A 5 -12.97 17.86 -14.97
C ALA A 5 -12.93 16.44 -14.38
N ALA A 6 -13.39 16.28 -13.14
CA ALA A 6 -13.53 14.96 -12.55
C ALA A 6 -14.38 14.05 -13.46
N THR A 7 -13.95 12.80 -13.65
CA THR A 7 -14.56 11.87 -14.63
C THR A 7 -15.63 10.95 -14.03
N GLY A 8 -16.12 11.23 -12.82
CA GLY A 8 -17.21 10.47 -12.22
C GLY A 8 -17.59 10.96 -10.82
N ASP A 9 -18.82 10.68 -10.43
CA ASP A 9 -19.28 10.83 -9.05
C ASP A 9 -18.82 9.63 -8.22
N ALA A 10 -18.64 9.84 -6.91
CA ALA A 10 -18.34 8.74 -6.01
C ALA A 10 -19.49 7.73 -5.97
N VAL A 11 -19.16 6.47 -5.86
CA VAL A 11 -20.12 5.38 -5.70
C VAL A 11 -20.76 5.46 -4.31
N GLY A 12 -22.09 5.46 -4.25
CA GLY A 12 -22.86 5.42 -3.01
C GLY A 12 -22.83 6.68 -2.15
N GLU A 13 -23.46 6.58 -0.99
CA GLU A 13 -23.48 7.64 0.02
C GLU A 13 -22.13 7.76 0.76
N PRO A 14 -21.79 8.95 1.32
CA PRO A 14 -20.57 9.14 2.09
C PRO A 14 -20.72 8.53 3.50
N ILE A 15 -20.69 7.21 3.59
CA ILE A 15 -20.80 6.46 4.85
C ILE A 15 -19.49 5.76 5.19
N CYS A 16 -19.25 5.55 6.47
CA CYS A 16 -18.10 4.84 6.98
C CYS A 16 -18.19 3.34 6.67
N ARG A 17 -17.13 2.75 6.08
CA ARG A 17 -17.03 1.33 5.74
C ARG A 17 -17.09 0.39 6.95
N ILE A 18 -16.75 0.86 8.17
CA ILE A 18 -16.81 0.02 9.39
C ILE A 18 -18.13 0.18 10.12
N CYS A 19 -18.54 1.42 10.42
CA CYS A 19 -19.67 1.65 11.35
C CYS A 19 -20.96 2.15 10.68
N GLY A 20 -20.92 2.47 9.38
CA GLY A 20 -22.08 2.98 8.64
C GLY A 20 -22.45 4.44 8.95
N ALA A 21 -21.69 5.14 9.83
CA ALA A 21 -21.95 6.54 10.14
C ALA A 21 -21.70 7.44 8.92
N LEU A 22 -22.47 8.53 8.78
CA LEU A 22 -22.24 9.54 7.75
C LEU A 22 -20.85 10.18 7.94
N LEU A 23 -20.15 10.37 6.83
CA LEU A 23 -18.85 11.03 6.80
C LEU A 23 -19.02 12.54 6.64
N ASP A 24 -18.29 13.27 7.46
CA ASP A 24 -18.19 14.73 7.34
C ASP A 24 -17.33 15.17 6.16
N ARG A 25 -17.11 16.50 6.05
CA ARG A 25 -16.20 17.09 5.08
C ARG A 25 -14.82 16.46 5.18
N PRO A 26 -14.07 16.36 4.06
CA PRO A 26 -12.73 15.79 4.08
C PRO A 26 -11.81 16.53 5.06
N VAL A 27 -10.83 15.82 5.56
CA VAL A 27 -9.76 16.33 6.44
C VAL A 27 -8.47 16.58 5.68
N VAL A 28 -8.30 15.91 4.52
CA VAL A 28 -7.22 16.14 3.55
C VAL A 28 -7.83 16.18 2.16
N ASP A 29 -7.43 17.14 1.35
CA ASP A 29 -7.82 17.25 -0.05
C ASP A 29 -6.55 17.39 -0.92
N LEU A 30 -6.24 16.36 -1.69
CA LEU A 30 -5.09 16.34 -2.61
C LEU A 30 -5.50 16.69 -4.06
N GLY A 31 -6.70 17.24 -4.26
CA GLY A 31 -7.20 17.63 -5.57
C GLY A 31 -7.66 16.45 -6.42
N LEU A 32 -7.44 16.55 -7.73
CA LEU A 32 -7.75 15.48 -8.69
C LEU A 32 -6.49 14.67 -8.99
N SER A 33 -6.61 13.34 -8.94
CA SER A 33 -5.53 12.41 -9.28
C SER A 33 -6.07 11.28 -10.14
N PRO A 34 -5.28 10.75 -11.09
CA PRO A 34 -5.60 9.50 -11.76
C PRO A 34 -5.38 8.31 -10.81
N LEU A 35 -5.76 7.11 -11.25
CA LEU A 35 -5.41 5.86 -10.60
C LEU A 35 -3.88 5.68 -10.61
N SER A 36 -3.30 5.25 -9.47
CA SER A 36 -1.87 5.41 -9.25
C SER A 36 -0.99 4.41 -10.02
N ASP A 37 -1.51 3.22 -10.30
CA ASP A 37 -0.77 2.14 -10.95
C ASP A 37 -1.22 1.87 -12.40
N VAL A 38 -2.03 2.76 -12.98
CA VAL A 38 -2.46 2.71 -14.38
C VAL A 38 -1.57 3.60 -15.24
N PHE A 39 -0.42 3.07 -15.65
CA PHE A 39 0.58 3.80 -16.45
C PHE A 39 0.15 3.91 -17.93
N PRO A 40 -0.27 5.09 -18.42
CA PRO A 40 -0.77 5.23 -19.78
C PRO A 40 0.35 5.11 -20.81
N ALA A 41 0.06 4.49 -21.96
CA ALA A 41 0.88 4.71 -23.14
C ALA A 41 0.63 6.13 -23.68
N PRO A 42 1.56 6.74 -24.44
CA PRO A 42 1.37 8.10 -24.98
C PRO A 42 0.06 8.28 -25.77
N ALA A 43 -0.41 7.24 -26.45
CA ALA A 43 -1.65 7.27 -27.21
C ALA A 43 -2.92 7.26 -26.34
N ASP A 44 -2.81 6.81 -25.07
CA ASP A 44 -3.94 6.65 -24.15
C ASP A 44 -4.16 7.87 -23.25
N VAL A 45 -3.21 8.81 -23.20
CA VAL A 45 -3.28 10.05 -22.40
C VAL A 45 -4.63 10.80 -22.56
N PRO A 46 -5.22 10.94 -23.77
CA PRO A 46 -6.50 11.65 -23.92
C PRO A 46 -7.69 10.93 -23.25
N ARG A 47 -7.53 9.67 -22.84
CA ARG A 47 -8.56 8.85 -22.21
C ARG A 47 -8.36 8.70 -20.71
N GLU A 48 -7.28 9.27 -20.17
CA GLU A 48 -6.97 9.16 -18.76
C GLU A 48 -8.05 9.80 -17.90
N ARG A 49 -8.49 9.06 -16.89
CA ARG A 49 -9.55 9.48 -15.96
C ARG A 49 -8.90 10.01 -14.69
N VAL A 50 -9.48 11.05 -14.12
CA VAL A 50 -9.06 11.64 -12.85
C VAL A 50 -10.23 11.74 -11.88
N PHE A 51 -9.95 11.56 -10.59
CA PHE A 51 -10.94 11.51 -9.54
C PHE A 51 -10.50 12.36 -8.33
N PRO A 52 -11.45 12.89 -7.53
CA PRO A 52 -11.10 13.55 -6.28
C PRO A 52 -10.34 12.62 -5.34
N LEU A 53 -9.22 13.09 -4.79
CA LEU A 53 -8.41 12.35 -3.83
C LEU A 53 -8.53 13.02 -2.46
N GLN A 54 -9.55 12.61 -1.70
CA GLN A 54 -9.98 13.26 -0.47
C GLN A 54 -10.11 12.24 0.66
N VAL A 55 -9.43 12.50 1.80
CA VAL A 55 -9.52 11.67 3.00
C VAL A 55 -10.63 12.21 3.90
N HIS A 56 -11.52 11.33 4.34
CA HIS A 56 -12.56 11.57 5.34
C HIS A 56 -12.22 10.82 6.63
N LEU A 57 -12.38 11.46 7.77
CA LEU A 57 -12.23 10.84 9.08
C LEU A 57 -13.62 10.57 9.65
N CYS A 58 -13.90 9.32 10.01
CA CYS A 58 -15.13 8.95 10.69
C CYS A 58 -15.10 9.44 12.14
N ALA A 59 -16.03 10.32 12.52
CA ALA A 59 -16.12 10.81 13.88
C ALA A 59 -16.60 9.75 14.90
N SER A 60 -17.19 8.64 14.41
CA SER A 60 -17.72 7.57 15.26
C SER A 60 -16.67 6.52 15.61
N CYS A 61 -15.99 5.93 14.60
CA CYS A 61 -15.04 4.83 14.83
C CYS A 61 -13.57 5.21 14.56
N GLY A 62 -13.31 6.42 14.08
CA GLY A 62 -11.94 6.89 13.81
C GLY A 62 -11.31 6.36 12.51
N LEU A 63 -12.03 5.64 11.66
CA LEU A 63 -11.49 5.22 10.37
C LEU A 63 -11.25 6.43 9.47
N ALA A 64 -10.03 6.56 8.98
CA ALA A 64 -9.70 7.47 7.87
C ALA A 64 -9.85 6.71 6.55
N GLN A 65 -10.54 7.31 5.56
CA GLN A 65 -10.92 6.60 4.34
C GLN A 65 -11.16 7.53 3.16
N LEU A 66 -11.01 6.99 1.96
CA LEU A 66 -11.45 7.65 0.72
C LEU A 66 -12.90 7.26 0.39
N ARG A 67 -13.54 8.07 -0.43
CA ARG A 67 -14.74 7.63 -1.16
C ARG A 67 -14.31 6.75 -2.34
N GLU A 68 -15.19 5.85 -2.74
CA GLU A 68 -14.98 4.98 -3.88
C GLU A 68 -15.39 5.69 -5.17
N PHE A 69 -14.52 5.69 -6.18
CA PHE A 69 -14.73 6.29 -7.49
C PHE A 69 -14.51 5.31 -8.65
N ALA A 70 -13.76 4.22 -8.40
CA ALA A 70 -13.47 3.19 -9.38
C ALA A 70 -13.84 1.82 -8.83
N ASN A 71 -14.28 0.92 -9.72
CA ASN A 71 -14.59 -0.44 -9.34
C ASN A 71 -13.26 -1.20 -9.04
N PRO A 72 -13.19 -2.05 -8.00
CA PRO A 72 -12.05 -2.94 -7.75
C PRO A 72 -11.58 -3.74 -8.97
N ASP A 73 -12.51 -4.18 -9.82
CA ASP A 73 -12.18 -4.87 -11.07
C ASP A 73 -11.33 -4.01 -12.01
N GLU A 74 -11.55 -2.71 -12.05
CA GLU A 74 -10.75 -1.77 -12.87
C GLU A 74 -9.33 -1.58 -12.28
N LEU A 75 -9.17 -1.76 -10.96
CA LEU A 75 -7.94 -1.51 -10.23
C LEU A 75 -7.01 -2.73 -10.21
N PHE A 76 -7.57 -3.95 -10.11
CA PHE A 76 -6.81 -5.14 -9.73
C PHE A 76 -6.88 -6.29 -10.74
N THR A 77 -7.54 -6.15 -11.90
CA THR A 77 -7.62 -7.22 -12.91
C THR A 77 -6.29 -7.46 -13.63
N GLU A 78 -5.54 -6.41 -13.93
CA GLU A 78 -4.15 -6.47 -14.42
C GLU A 78 -3.26 -5.64 -13.48
N TYR A 79 -2.46 -6.32 -12.69
CA TYR A 79 -1.64 -5.65 -11.68
C TYR A 79 -0.17 -5.65 -12.08
N ALA A 80 0.42 -4.45 -12.09
CA ALA A 80 1.79 -4.26 -12.55
C ALA A 80 2.85 -4.49 -11.45
N TYR A 81 2.42 -4.77 -10.21
CA TYR A 81 3.31 -4.95 -9.07
C TYR A 81 3.56 -6.44 -8.79
N PHE A 82 4.82 -6.83 -8.80
CA PHE A 82 5.29 -8.17 -8.44
C PHE A 82 6.12 -8.08 -7.16
N SER A 83 5.66 -8.72 -6.10
CA SER A 83 6.28 -8.66 -4.77
C SER A 83 7.69 -9.24 -4.74
N SER A 84 7.95 -10.27 -5.53
CA SER A 84 9.27 -10.93 -5.64
C SER A 84 10.36 -10.05 -6.25
N PHE A 85 10.03 -8.91 -6.89
CA PHE A 85 11.04 -8.01 -7.46
C PHE A 85 11.84 -7.24 -6.40
N SER A 86 11.40 -7.23 -5.15
CA SER A 86 12.13 -6.65 -4.03
C SER A 86 12.73 -7.75 -3.15
N GLN A 87 14.06 -7.87 -3.15
CA GLN A 87 14.76 -8.86 -2.32
C GLN A 87 14.52 -8.63 -0.82
N SER A 88 14.51 -7.38 -0.39
CA SER A 88 14.23 -7.03 1.00
C SER A 88 12.82 -7.46 1.43
N TRP A 89 11.84 -7.41 0.51
CA TRP A 89 10.48 -7.87 0.75
C TRP A 89 10.40 -9.41 0.84
N VAL A 90 11.07 -10.12 -0.05
CA VAL A 90 11.18 -11.60 0.01
C VAL A 90 11.85 -12.04 1.31
N ASP A 91 12.92 -11.35 1.76
CA ASP A 91 13.59 -11.63 3.03
C ASP A 91 12.68 -11.34 4.25
N HIS A 92 11.83 -10.31 4.17
CA HIS A 92 10.81 -10.02 5.18
C HIS A 92 9.80 -11.17 5.26
N ALA A 93 9.27 -11.63 4.13
CA ALA A 93 8.35 -12.75 4.03
C ALA A 93 8.94 -14.05 4.58
N ARG A 94 10.21 -14.32 4.26
CA ARG A 94 10.92 -15.52 4.78
C ARG A 94 11.00 -15.50 6.31
N ARG A 95 11.42 -14.39 6.91
CA ARG A 95 11.51 -14.26 8.38
C ARG A 95 10.14 -14.43 9.03
N TYR A 96 9.11 -13.84 8.46
CA TYR A 96 7.73 -14.03 8.93
C TYR A 96 7.33 -15.50 8.88
N ALA A 97 7.54 -16.18 7.76
CA ALA A 97 7.18 -17.59 7.61
C ALA A 97 7.91 -18.47 8.63
N GLU A 98 9.23 -18.28 8.81
CA GLU A 98 10.02 -18.99 9.81
C GLU A 98 9.47 -18.80 11.24
N THR A 99 9.10 -17.57 11.59
CA THR A 99 8.50 -17.24 12.89
C THR A 99 7.14 -17.91 13.07
N MET A 100 6.26 -17.87 12.06
CA MET A 100 4.93 -18.46 12.16
C MET A 100 4.97 -19.99 12.20
N ILE A 101 5.87 -20.63 11.44
CA ILE A 101 6.08 -22.09 11.50
C ILE A 101 6.46 -22.51 12.91
N GLU A 102 7.37 -21.80 13.55
CA GLU A 102 7.83 -22.11 14.91
C GLU A 102 6.73 -21.86 15.95
N GLN A 103 6.13 -20.66 15.93
CA GLN A 103 5.11 -20.26 16.92
C GLN A 103 3.85 -21.12 16.90
N LEU A 104 3.40 -21.53 15.70
CA LEU A 104 2.18 -22.32 15.53
C LEU A 104 2.47 -23.81 15.39
N SER A 105 3.75 -24.22 15.39
CA SER A 105 4.16 -25.60 15.15
C SER A 105 3.55 -26.16 13.84
N LEU A 106 3.55 -25.37 12.76
CA LEU A 106 2.97 -25.74 11.49
C LEU A 106 3.73 -26.93 10.87
N GLY A 107 2.98 -27.87 10.34
CA GLY A 107 3.49 -29.10 9.73
C GLY A 107 2.68 -29.54 8.52
N PRO A 108 2.91 -30.80 8.03
CA PRO A 108 2.28 -31.29 6.81
C PRO A 108 0.73 -31.35 6.84
N ASP A 109 0.15 -31.40 8.04
CA ASP A 109 -1.31 -31.42 8.25
C ASP A 109 -1.91 -30.01 8.39
N SER A 110 -1.07 -28.96 8.35
CA SER A 110 -1.51 -27.58 8.48
C SER A 110 -1.78 -26.95 7.11
N LEU A 111 -2.79 -26.06 7.05
CA LEU A 111 -3.10 -25.25 5.88
C LEU A 111 -2.77 -23.77 6.14
N VAL A 112 -1.92 -23.20 5.29
CA VAL A 112 -1.63 -21.76 5.27
C VAL A 112 -2.30 -21.12 4.05
N VAL A 113 -3.13 -20.11 4.28
CA VAL A 113 -3.79 -19.34 3.21
C VAL A 113 -3.24 -17.91 3.21
N GLU A 114 -2.86 -17.42 2.04
CA GLU A 114 -2.54 -16.00 1.84
C GLU A 114 -3.60 -15.35 0.95
N VAL A 115 -4.22 -14.27 1.45
CA VAL A 115 -5.16 -13.46 0.67
C VAL A 115 -4.42 -12.28 0.05
N ALA A 116 -4.64 -12.02 -1.24
CA ALA A 116 -3.82 -11.19 -2.12
C ALA A 116 -2.38 -11.70 -2.18
N SER A 117 -2.24 -12.98 -2.54
CA SER A 117 -0.98 -13.72 -2.46
C SER A 117 0.07 -13.30 -3.50
N ASN A 118 -0.30 -12.40 -4.40
CA ASN A 118 0.54 -11.89 -5.46
C ASN A 118 1.23 -13.04 -6.24
N ASP A 119 2.52 -12.97 -6.51
CA ASP A 119 3.31 -13.96 -7.25
C ASP A 119 3.81 -15.15 -6.38
N GLY A 120 3.22 -15.35 -5.19
CA GLY A 120 3.56 -16.44 -4.27
C GLY A 120 4.81 -16.22 -3.43
N TYR A 121 5.28 -14.97 -3.37
CA TYR A 121 6.52 -14.56 -2.69
C TYR A 121 6.60 -14.98 -1.21
N LEU A 122 5.47 -15.06 -0.51
CA LEU A 122 5.40 -15.51 0.88
C LEU A 122 5.16 -17.03 0.98
N LEU A 123 4.18 -17.55 0.25
CA LEU A 123 3.74 -18.94 0.36
C LEU A 123 4.83 -19.95 -0.02
N GLN A 124 5.79 -19.58 -0.88
CA GLN A 124 6.93 -20.43 -1.22
C GLN A 124 7.70 -20.89 0.01
N HIS A 125 7.83 -20.06 1.05
CA HIS A 125 8.58 -20.39 2.26
C HIS A 125 7.89 -21.44 3.15
N PHE A 126 6.57 -21.51 3.12
CA PHE A 126 5.79 -22.56 3.79
C PHE A 126 5.79 -23.85 2.96
N ARG A 127 5.54 -23.75 1.64
CA ARG A 127 5.58 -24.90 0.72
C ARG A 127 6.91 -25.65 0.80
N ASP A 128 8.02 -24.91 0.80
CA ASP A 128 9.39 -25.48 0.84
C ASP A 128 9.68 -26.23 2.17
N ARG A 129 8.84 -26.03 3.19
CA ARG A 129 8.84 -26.78 4.45
C ARG A 129 7.83 -27.93 4.47
N GLY A 130 7.15 -28.23 3.34
CA GLY A 130 6.18 -29.29 3.21
C GLY A 130 4.82 -29.00 3.84
N ILE A 131 4.50 -27.72 4.08
CA ILE A 131 3.21 -27.26 4.61
C ILE A 131 2.27 -27.00 3.44
N GLU A 132 0.99 -27.42 3.54
CA GLU A 132 -0.01 -27.13 2.51
C GLU A 132 -0.27 -25.61 2.44
N VAL A 133 -0.30 -25.07 1.22
CA VAL A 133 -0.51 -23.64 0.97
C VAL A 133 -1.60 -23.40 -0.06
N LEU A 134 -2.30 -22.28 0.07
CA LEU A 134 -3.26 -21.79 -0.91
C LEU A 134 -3.17 -20.27 -1.02
N GLY A 135 -2.89 -19.79 -2.24
CA GLY A 135 -2.99 -18.36 -2.58
C GLY A 135 -4.39 -18.00 -3.07
N ILE A 136 -4.86 -16.79 -2.77
CA ILE A 136 -6.06 -16.21 -3.36
C ILE A 136 -5.66 -14.84 -3.90
N GLU A 137 -5.69 -14.68 -5.24
CA GLU A 137 -5.19 -13.49 -5.93
C GLU A 137 -6.10 -13.13 -7.12
N PRO A 138 -6.73 -11.94 -7.13
CA PRO A 138 -7.63 -11.58 -8.24
C PRO A 138 -6.90 -11.27 -9.55
N ALA A 139 -5.66 -10.80 -9.51
CA ALA A 139 -4.89 -10.44 -10.70
C ALA A 139 -4.34 -11.69 -11.42
N ALA A 140 -4.99 -12.06 -12.52
CA ALA A 140 -4.66 -13.29 -13.25
C ALA A 140 -3.20 -13.35 -13.74
N ASN A 141 -2.62 -12.22 -14.15
CA ASN A 141 -1.24 -12.14 -14.62
C ASN A 141 -0.22 -12.44 -13.50
N VAL A 142 -0.50 -12.01 -12.28
CA VAL A 142 0.37 -12.23 -11.11
C VAL A 142 0.19 -13.63 -10.56
N ALA A 143 -1.08 -14.08 -10.44
CA ALA A 143 -1.42 -15.44 -10.02
C ALA A 143 -0.81 -16.52 -10.92
N ALA A 144 -0.71 -16.27 -12.24
CA ALA A 144 -0.06 -17.19 -13.17
C ALA A 144 1.40 -17.46 -12.78
N VAL A 145 2.15 -16.44 -12.36
CA VAL A 145 3.53 -16.56 -11.89
C VAL A 145 3.60 -17.41 -10.62
N ALA A 146 2.69 -17.20 -9.67
CA ALA A 146 2.61 -18.03 -8.47
C ALA A 146 2.39 -19.51 -8.82
N VAL A 147 1.46 -19.80 -9.75
CA VAL A 147 1.16 -21.17 -10.22
C VAL A 147 2.37 -21.78 -10.92
N GLU A 148 3.07 -21.04 -11.78
CA GLU A 148 4.33 -21.50 -12.43
C GLU A 148 5.40 -21.85 -11.40
N HIS A 149 5.45 -21.14 -10.29
CA HIS A 149 6.33 -21.42 -9.16
C HIS A 149 5.82 -22.54 -8.24
N GLY A 150 4.70 -23.20 -8.59
CA GLY A 150 4.15 -24.32 -7.84
C GLY A 150 3.36 -23.91 -6.58
N ILE A 151 2.81 -22.72 -6.53
CA ILE A 151 1.90 -22.25 -5.48
C ILE A 151 0.46 -22.36 -6.00
N PRO A 152 -0.37 -23.27 -5.45
CA PRO A 152 -1.79 -23.34 -5.77
C PRO A 152 -2.45 -21.99 -5.49
N THR A 153 -3.10 -21.40 -6.52
CA THR A 153 -3.68 -20.06 -6.40
C THR A 153 -5.06 -20.01 -7.04
N LEU A 154 -6.05 -19.51 -6.29
CA LEU A 154 -7.40 -19.21 -6.80
C LEU A 154 -7.40 -17.79 -7.36
N VAL A 155 -7.81 -17.66 -8.63
CA VAL A 155 -7.91 -16.33 -9.29
C VAL A 155 -9.31 -15.76 -9.04
N ARG A 156 -9.50 -15.17 -7.84
CA ARG A 156 -10.78 -14.60 -7.40
C ARG A 156 -10.53 -13.47 -6.38
N PHE A 157 -11.45 -12.51 -6.31
CA PHE A 157 -11.57 -11.65 -5.15
C PHE A 157 -12.02 -12.46 -3.94
N PHE A 158 -11.42 -12.19 -2.78
CA PHE A 158 -11.74 -12.87 -1.54
C PHE A 158 -12.88 -12.17 -0.80
N GLY A 159 -13.81 -12.95 -0.28
CA GLY A 159 -14.91 -12.54 0.57
C GLY A 159 -15.59 -13.76 1.18
N VAL A 160 -16.78 -13.56 1.76
CA VAL A 160 -17.57 -14.62 2.40
C VAL A 160 -17.86 -15.77 1.43
N GLU A 161 -18.22 -15.50 0.18
CA GLU A 161 -18.54 -16.53 -0.82
C GLU A 161 -17.39 -17.52 -1.01
N VAL A 162 -16.17 -17.01 -1.25
CA VAL A 162 -14.97 -17.85 -1.45
C VAL A 162 -14.62 -18.61 -0.19
N ALA A 163 -14.75 -17.97 0.96
CA ALA A 163 -14.49 -18.61 2.25
C ALA A 163 -15.47 -19.77 2.50
N ASP A 164 -16.76 -19.57 2.23
CA ASP A 164 -17.80 -20.60 2.42
C ASP A 164 -17.60 -21.80 1.48
N GLU A 165 -17.20 -21.58 0.22
CA GLU A 165 -16.84 -22.64 -0.72
C GLU A 165 -15.67 -23.49 -0.17
N LEU A 166 -14.59 -22.85 0.29
CA LEU A 166 -13.43 -23.54 0.85
C LEU A 166 -13.80 -24.34 2.11
N VAL A 167 -14.62 -23.76 2.97
CA VAL A 167 -15.11 -24.44 4.18
C VAL A 167 -16.01 -25.63 3.84
N ALA A 168 -16.86 -25.52 2.82
CA ALA A 168 -17.70 -26.63 2.34
C ALA A 168 -16.86 -27.79 1.79
N ASP A 169 -15.69 -27.49 1.22
CA ASP A 169 -14.69 -28.47 0.77
C ASP A 169 -13.84 -29.04 1.93
N GLY A 170 -14.17 -28.68 3.18
CA GLY A 170 -13.48 -29.16 4.38
C GLY A 170 -12.17 -28.40 4.69
N ARG A 171 -11.89 -27.29 4.02
CA ARG A 171 -10.67 -26.50 4.21
C ARG A 171 -10.90 -25.41 5.26
N ARG A 172 -10.04 -25.39 6.27
CA ARG A 172 -9.91 -24.28 7.23
C ARG A 172 -8.44 -24.00 7.46
N ALA A 173 -8.09 -22.73 7.47
CA ALA A 173 -6.71 -22.33 7.58
C ALA A 173 -6.23 -22.26 9.04
N ASP A 174 -5.12 -22.91 9.34
CA ASP A 174 -4.42 -22.78 10.62
C ASP A 174 -3.73 -21.40 10.72
N LEU A 175 -3.25 -20.89 9.59
CA LEU A 175 -2.74 -19.54 9.44
C LEU A 175 -3.35 -18.88 8.21
N ILE A 176 -3.91 -17.68 8.40
CA ILE A 176 -4.25 -16.78 7.30
C ILE A 176 -3.30 -15.58 7.36
N ALA A 177 -2.64 -15.28 6.24
CA ALA A 177 -1.88 -14.05 6.05
C ALA A 177 -2.62 -13.12 5.07
N ALA A 178 -2.75 -11.84 5.44
CA ALA A 178 -3.38 -10.80 4.62
C ALA A 178 -2.50 -9.54 4.65
N ASN A 179 -1.41 -9.55 3.87
CA ASN A 179 -0.41 -8.49 3.91
C ASN A 179 -0.72 -7.39 2.89
N ASN A 180 -0.84 -6.15 3.38
CA ASN A 180 -1.06 -4.95 2.55
C ASN A 180 -2.30 -5.01 1.63
N VAL A 181 -3.32 -5.79 2.01
CA VAL A 181 -4.57 -5.93 1.25
C VAL A 181 -5.75 -5.25 1.93
N LEU A 182 -5.83 -5.23 3.27
CA LEU A 182 -7.00 -4.69 3.98
C LEU A 182 -7.31 -3.22 3.58
N ALA A 183 -6.29 -2.41 3.31
CA ALA A 183 -6.45 -1.04 2.85
C ALA A 183 -7.06 -0.94 1.43
N GLN A 184 -6.94 -2.00 0.64
CA GLN A 184 -7.38 -2.08 -0.76
C GLN A 184 -8.77 -2.70 -0.93
N VAL A 185 -9.44 -3.00 0.18
CA VAL A 185 -10.77 -3.64 0.18
C VAL A 185 -11.86 -2.59 0.38
N PRO A 186 -12.79 -2.43 -0.55
CA PRO A 186 -13.92 -1.51 -0.39
C PRO A 186 -14.97 -2.04 0.58
N ASP A 187 -15.32 -3.33 0.53
CA ASP A 187 -16.24 -3.97 1.47
C ASP A 187 -15.47 -4.72 2.56
N LEU A 188 -15.17 -3.99 3.65
CA LEU A 188 -14.44 -4.53 4.79
C LEU A 188 -15.21 -5.62 5.53
N HIS A 189 -16.56 -5.58 5.51
CA HIS A 189 -17.38 -6.55 6.24
C HIS A 189 -17.43 -7.89 5.52
N ASP A 190 -17.58 -7.91 4.21
CA ASP A 190 -17.51 -9.13 3.41
C ASP A 190 -16.12 -9.78 3.55
N PHE A 191 -15.07 -8.99 3.40
CA PHE A 191 -13.69 -9.46 3.52
C PHE A 191 -13.39 -10.07 4.90
N VAL A 192 -13.66 -9.35 5.99
CA VAL A 192 -13.37 -9.84 7.35
C VAL A 192 -14.32 -10.96 7.75
N GLY A 193 -15.57 -10.95 7.26
CA GLY A 193 -16.51 -12.06 7.41
C GLY A 193 -15.95 -13.34 6.79
N GLY A 194 -15.39 -13.25 5.59
CA GLY A 194 -14.71 -14.37 4.92
C GLY A 194 -13.49 -14.85 5.70
N LEU A 195 -12.64 -13.94 6.20
CA LEU A 195 -11.49 -14.31 7.05
C LEU A 195 -11.93 -15.08 8.31
N ALA A 196 -12.98 -14.60 8.98
CA ALA A 196 -13.53 -15.27 10.16
C ALA A 196 -14.11 -16.65 9.86
N ALA A 197 -14.76 -16.83 8.70
CA ALA A 197 -15.33 -18.12 8.29
C ALA A 197 -14.24 -19.15 7.95
N LEU A 198 -13.19 -18.71 7.22
CA LEU A 198 -12.11 -19.58 6.75
C LEU A 198 -11.13 -19.98 7.86
N LEU A 199 -10.95 -19.11 8.88
CA LEU A 199 -10.01 -19.36 9.96
C LEU A 199 -10.41 -20.58 10.78
N ALA A 200 -9.47 -21.51 11.00
CA ALA A 200 -9.68 -22.68 11.87
C ALA A 200 -10.03 -22.24 13.30
N PRO A 201 -10.74 -23.09 14.09
CA PRO A 201 -11.13 -22.74 15.46
C PRO A 201 -9.99 -22.25 16.36
N ASP A 202 -8.79 -22.83 16.20
CA ASP A 202 -7.57 -22.50 16.94
C ASP A 202 -6.54 -21.76 16.08
N GLY A 203 -6.92 -21.36 14.86
CA GLY A 203 -6.07 -20.70 13.88
C GLY A 203 -5.64 -19.29 14.30
N LEU A 204 -4.66 -18.76 13.59
CA LEU A 204 -4.17 -17.38 13.67
C LEU A 204 -4.40 -16.68 12.35
N LEU A 205 -4.94 -15.47 12.41
CA LEU A 205 -4.97 -14.54 11.29
C LEU A 205 -3.94 -13.42 11.55
N THR A 206 -3.09 -13.13 10.58
CA THR A 206 -2.22 -11.95 10.62
C THR A 206 -2.58 -11.00 9.50
N ILE A 207 -2.63 -9.70 9.82
CA ILE A 207 -2.91 -8.65 8.84
C ILE A 207 -1.80 -7.61 8.95
N GLU A 208 -1.09 -7.33 7.85
CA GLU A 208 -0.10 -6.26 7.77
C GLU A 208 -0.66 -5.09 6.98
N PHE A 209 -0.53 -3.87 7.51
CA PHE A 209 -0.96 -2.63 6.85
C PHE A 209 -0.12 -1.43 7.29
N PRO A 210 0.04 -0.39 6.44
CA PRO A 210 0.68 0.88 6.82
C PRO A 210 -0.07 1.55 7.97
N HIS A 211 0.66 2.00 9.00
CA HIS A 211 0.07 2.58 10.20
C HIS A 211 -0.24 4.07 10.02
N VAL A 212 -1.48 4.47 10.23
CA VAL A 212 -1.93 5.86 10.08
C VAL A 212 -1.20 6.84 11.01
N LEU A 213 -0.78 6.40 12.21
CA LEU A 213 0.03 7.23 13.10
C LEU A 213 1.35 7.62 12.42
N ARG A 214 2.03 6.65 11.80
CA ARG A 214 3.29 6.90 11.08
C ARG A 214 3.09 7.75 9.82
N LEU A 215 1.95 7.57 9.13
CA LEU A 215 1.55 8.42 8.02
C LEU A 215 1.48 9.91 8.46
N LEU A 216 0.79 10.19 9.56
CA LEU A 216 0.62 11.54 10.09
C LEU A 216 1.92 12.14 10.66
N GLU A 217 2.72 11.34 11.39
CA GLU A 217 3.98 11.77 11.99
C GLU A 217 5.07 12.07 10.96
N ARG A 218 5.09 11.30 9.88
CA ARG A 218 6.16 11.33 8.87
C ARG A 218 5.73 11.95 7.55
N ASN A 219 4.61 12.64 7.55
CA ASN A 219 4.10 13.37 6.38
C ASN A 219 4.01 12.50 5.11
N GLN A 220 3.57 11.23 5.25
CA GLN A 220 3.56 10.22 4.17
C GLN A 220 2.30 10.36 3.30
N PHE A 221 1.97 11.58 2.87
CA PHE A 221 0.75 11.87 2.12
C PHE A 221 0.70 11.18 0.75
N ASP A 222 1.83 10.85 0.20
CA ASP A 222 1.97 10.17 -1.08
C ASP A 222 1.55 8.70 -1.04
N THR A 223 1.31 8.15 0.16
CA THR A 223 0.67 6.84 0.32
C THR A 223 -0.86 6.92 0.22
N ILE A 224 -1.42 8.13 0.07
CA ILE A 224 -2.84 8.35 -0.18
C ILE A 224 -3.07 8.29 -1.70
N TYR A 225 -3.75 7.23 -2.17
CA TYR A 225 -4.15 7.03 -3.56
C TYR A 225 -5.38 6.11 -3.63
N HIS A 226 -6.08 6.09 -4.76
CA HIS A 226 -7.42 5.52 -4.88
C HIS A 226 -7.49 4.01 -4.61
N GLU A 227 -6.40 3.30 -4.81
CA GLU A 227 -6.28 1.87 -4.49
C GLU A 227 -6.25 1.60 -2.97
N HIS A 228 -5.95 2.63 -2.14
CA HIS A 228 -6.01 2.56 -0.68
C HIS A 228 -7.31 3.19 -0.17
N PHE A 229 -8.38 2.42 -0.08
CA PHE A 229 -9.68 2.90 0.38
C PHE A 229 -9.69 3.31 1.84
N SER A 230 -8.79 2.76 2.67
CA SER A 230 -8.78 2.93 4.12
C SER A 230 -7.37 3.07 4.69
N TYR A 231 -7.25 3.88 5.75
CA TYR A 231 -6.00 4.13 6.49
C TYR A 231 -6.22 3.76 7.94
N PHE A 232 -5.49 2.74 8.43
CA PHE A 232 -5.82 2.06 9.66
C PHE A 232 -4.95 2.47 10.86
N ALA A 233 -5.64 2.59 11.99
CA ALA A 233 -5.12 2.51 13.35
C ALA A 233 -5.63 1.20 13.98
N VAL A 234 -5.09 0.80 15.12
CA VAL A 234 -5.50 -0.43 15.83
C VAL A 234 -6.96 -0.35 16.30
N ALA A 235 -7.40 0.81 16.80
CA ALA A 235 -8.76 0.94 17.36
C ALA A 235 -9.86 0.65 16.32
N PRO A 236 -9.93 1.28 15.12
CA PRO A 236 -10.93 0.94 14.11
C PRO A 236 -10.79 -0.51 13.59
N VAL A 237 -9.58 -1.06 13.51
CA VAL A 237 -9.39 -2.48 13.14
C VAL A 237 -9.95 -3.39 14.23
N ALA A 238 -9.72 -3.10 15.51
CA ALA A 238 -10.27 -3.88 16.61
C ALA A 238 -11.82 -3.86 16.61
N GLU A 239 -12.42 -2.70 16.31
CA GLU A 239 -13.88 -2.60 16.15
C GLU A 239 -14.38 -3.46 15.00
N LEU A 240 -13.73 -3.39 13.82
CA LEU A 240 -14.06 -4.20 12.65
C LEU A 240 -13.97 -5.70 12.95
N MET A 241 -12.85 -6.14 13.55
CA MET A 241 -12.64 -7.54 13.94
C MET A 241 -13.70 -8.01 14.93
N GLY A 242 -14.01 -7.20 15.95
CA GLY A 242 -15.01 -7.51 16.97
C GLY A 242 -16.41 -7.75 16.41
N ARG A 243 -16.79 -7.04 15.35
CA ARG A 243 -18.09 -7.22 14.67
C ARG A 243 -18.22 -8.59 14.00
N HIS A 244 -17.09 -9.27 13.73
CA HIS A 244 -17.03 -10.61 13.12
C HIS A 244 -16.58 -11.71 14.10
N GLY A 245 -16.62 -11.46 15.41
CA GLY A 245 -16.24 -12.46 16.43
C GLY A 245 -14.74 -12.74 16.50
N LEU A 246 -13.92 -11.81 16.02
CA LEU A 246 -12.47 -11.85 16.07
C LEU A 246 -11.94 -10.83 17.09
N ALA A 247 -10.72 -11.04 17.60
CA ALA A 247 -10.04 -10.12 18.50
C ALA A 247 -8.57 -10.01 18.15
N ILE A 248 -8.02 -8.78 18.21
CA ILE A 248 -6.58 -8.56 18.14
C ILE A 248 -5.98 -9.04 19.47
N VAL A 249 -5.05 -9.99 19.38
CA VAL A 249 -4.37 -10.56 20.54
C VAL A 249 -2.94 -10.07 20.70
N ASP A 250 -2.31 -9.63 19.60
CA ASP A 250 -0.97 -9.05 19.61
C ASP A 250 -0.74 -8.10 18.44
N VAL A 251 0.29 -7.26 18.52
CA VAL A 251 0.69 -6.32 17.47
C VAL A 251 2.21 -6.24 17.36
N GLU A 252 2.70 -6.09 16.13
CA GLU A 252 4.11 -5.81 15.83
C GLU A 252 4.22 -4.51 15.05
N GLU A 253 5.16 -3.63 15.44
CA GLU A 253 5.55 -2.49 14.60
C GLU A 253 6.63 -2.92 13.61
N LEU A 254 6.44 -2.61 12.34
CA LEU A 254 7.32 -3.01 11.24
C LEU A 254 7.85 -1.78 10.51
N PRO A 255 9.11 -1.82 10.02
CA PRO A 255 9.69 -0.72 9.26
C PRO A 255 9.19 -0.65 7.80
N THR A 256 8.45 -1.65 7.35
CA THR A 256 7.93 -1.76 5.98
C THR A 256 7.07 -0.55 5.62
N HIS A 257 7.08 -0.15 4.35
CA HIS A 257 6.27 0.95 3.79
C HIS A 257 6.35 2.29 4.55
N GLY A 258 7.43 2.53 5.33
CA GLY A 258 7.59 3.74 6.13
C GLY A 258 7.02 3.64 7.54
N GLY A 259 6.59 2.45 7.95
CA GLY A 259 6.05 2.09 9.26
C GLY A 259 4.68 1.42 9.12
N SER A 260 4.67 0.09 9.26
CA SER A 260 3.47 -0.74 9.22
C SER A 260 3.20 -1.36 10.59
N LEU A 261 1.99 -1.89 10.72
CA LEU A 261 1.61 -2.78 11.80
C LEU A 261 1.32 -4.16 11.23
N ARG A 262 1.69 -5.20 11.99
CA ARG A 262 1.12 -6.52 11.85
C ARG A 262 0.28 -6.81 13.08
N VAL A 263 -1.02 -7.01 12.89
CA VAL A 263 -1.93 -7.42 13.96
C VAL A 263 -2.11 -8.92 13.92
N HIS A 264 -2.05 -9.56 15.09
CA HIS A 264 -2.35 -10.97 15.28
C HIS A 264 -3.77 -11.09 15.82
N VAL A 265 -4.59 -11.85 15.12
CA VAL A 265 -6.03 -11.91 15.35
C VAL A 265 -6.46 -13.35 15.56
N ARG A 266 -7.33 -13.57 16.53
CA ARG A 266 -7.92 -14.88 16.85
C ARG A 266 -9.41 -14.77 17.04
N HIS A 267 -10.10 -15.91 16.97
CA HIS A 267 -11.50 -15.95 17.38
C HIS A 267 -11.65 -15.56 18.85
N THR A 268 -12.63 -14.72 19.16
CA THR A 268 -12.94 -14.29 20.54
C THR A 268 -13.24 -15.46 21.48
N ARG A 269 -13.83 -16.56 20.92
CA ARG A 269 -14.13 -17.79 21.68
C ARG A 269 -12.90 -18.51 22.24
N GLN A 270 -11.70 -18.22 21.73
CA GLN A 270 -10.45 -18.78 22.29
C GLN A 270 -10.08 -18.15 23.64
N GLY A 271 -10.66 -17.00 23.98
CA GLY A 271 -10.42 -16.32 25.28
C GLY A 271 -8.99 -15.84 25.49
N VAL A 272 -8.21 -15.65 24.41
CA VAL A 272 -6.84 -15.15 24.49
C VAL A 272 -6.88 -13.66 24.83
N ALA A 273 -6.24 -13.29 25.93
CA ALA A 273 -6.14 -11.86 26.33
C ALA A 273 -5.16 -11.13 25.40
N PRO A 274 -5.44 -9.86 25.04
CA PRO A 274 -4.51 -9.03 24.31
C PRO A 274 -3.19 -8.85 25.05
N SER A 275 -2.08 -8.80 24.30
CA SER A 275 -0.76 -8.48 24.86
C SER A 275 -0.69 -7.02 25.34
N GLY A 276 0.30 -6.72 26.17
CA GLY A 276 0.61 -5.36 26.60
C GLY A 276 0.93 -4.43 25.42
N GLY A 277 1.43 -4.97 24.30
CA GLY A 277 1.71 -4.22 23.08
C GLY A 277 0.46 -3.58 22.47
N VAL A 278 -0.68 -4.28 22.49
CA VAL A 278 -1.95 -3.73 22.00
C VAL A 278 -2.36 -2.50 22.80
N ALA A 279 -2.31 -2.57 24.14
CA ALA A 279 -2.66 -1.44 25.00
C ALA A 279 -1.69 -0.26 24.83
N ALA A 280 -0.38 -0.54 24.71
CA ALA A 280 0.64 0.48 24.48
C ALA A 280 0.42 1.21 23.15
N LEU A 281 0.09 0.47 22.08
CA LEU A 281 -0.13 1.06 20.77
C LEU A 281 -1.42 1.90 20.72
N LEU A 282 -2.51 1.42 21.33
CA LEU A 282 -3.73 2.20 21.48
C LEU A 282 -3.50 3.52 22.24
N ALA A 283 -2.64 3.49 23.29
CA ALA A 283 -2.24 4.71 24.00
C ALA A 283 -1.42 5.65 23.09
N ALA A 284 -0.46 5.12 22.33
CA ALA A 284 0.34 5.91 21.38
C ALA A 284 -0.53 6.55 20.27
N GLU A 285 -1.55 5.86 19.78
CA GLU A 285 -2.52 6.41 18.83
C GLU A 285 -3.34 7.54 19.44
N GLY A 286 -3.75 7.39 20.72
CA GLY A 286 -4.42 8.44 21.49
C GLY A 286 -3.53 9.67 21.69
N ASP A 287 -2.29 9.48 22.13
CA ASP A 287 -1.30 10.55 22.32
C ASP A 287 -0.97 11.24 21.00
N GLY A 288 -0.88 10.47 19.90
CA GLY A 288 -0.69 10.96 18.54
C GLY A 288 -1.92 11.63 17.94
N ARG A 289 -3.06 11.60 18.64
CA ARG A 289 -4.33 12.25 18.27
C ARG A 289 -4.81 11.83 16.87
N VAL A 290 -4.62 10.56 16.51
CA VAL A 290 -4.93 10.07 15.15
C VAL A 290 -6.43 10.16 14.81
N PHE A 291 -7.29 10.24 15.82
CA PHE A 291 -8.74 10.36 15.69
C PHE A 291 -9.25 11.81 15.79
N ASP A 292 -8.33 12.78 15.90
CA ASP A 292 -8.66 14.20 16.04
C ASP A 292 -8.61 14.90 14.68
N ARG A 293 -9.71 15.55 14.31
CA ARG A 293 -9.81 16.30 13.05
C ARG A 293 -8.72 17.37 12.91
N ASP A 294 -8.40 18.09 13.97
CA ASP A 294 -7.41 19.17 13.93
C ASP A 294 -5.99 18.63 13.67
N ARG A 295 -5.70 17.38 14.12
CA ARG A 295 -4.43 16.71 13.80
C ARG A 295 -4.29 16.43 12.30
N TRP A 296 -5.38 16.05 11.65
CA TRP A 296 -5.41 15.81 10.20
C TRP A 296 -5.32 17.11 9.41
N LEU A 297 -5.95 18.19 9.88
CA LEU A 297 -5.83 19.51 9.25
C LEU A 297 -4.38 20.02 9.35
N ALA A 298 -3.74 19.86 10.50
CA ALA A 298 -2.32 20.21 10.66
C ALA A 298 -1.39 19.35 9.78
N PHE A 299 -1.75 18.09 9.56
CA PHE A 299 -1.04 17.24 8.58
C PHE A 299 -1.19 17.80 7.16
N ALA A 300 -2.40 18.20 6.74
CA ALA A 300 -2.62 18.81 5.43
C ALA A 300 -1.80 20.09 5.23
N ASP A 301 -1.65 20.94 6.26
CA ASP A 301 -0.76 22.11 6.23
C ASP A 301 0.71 21.70 6.04
N GLY A 302 1.14 20.62 6.68
CA GLY A 302 2.48 20.03 6.52
C GLY A 302 2.74 19.51 5.09
N VAL A 303 1.72 18.88 4.49
CA VAL A 303 1.77 18.42 3.09
C VAL A 303 1.95 19.59 2.13
N ASP A 304 1.19 20.68 2.32
CA ASP A 304 1.33 21.88 1.48
C ASP A 304 2.67 22.60 1.68
N ALA A 305 3.23 22.58 2.89
CA ALA A 305 4.58 23.08 3.14
C ALA A 305 5.63 22.28 2.38
N LEU A 306 5.55 20.96 2.41
CA LEU A 306 6.45 20.06 1.66
C LEU A 306 6.35 20.26 0.15
N ARG A 307 5.14 20.45 -0.36
CA ARG A 307 4.90 20.80 -1.77
C ARG A 307 5.67 22.07 -2.15
N ARG A 308 5.53 23.14 -1.37
CA ARG A 308 6.24 24.42 -1.64
C ARG A 308 7.75 24.26 -1.61
N GLU A 309 8.28 23.52 -0.64
CA GLU A 309 9.71 23.26 -0.50
C GLU A 309 10.25 22.47 -1.71
N THR A 310 9.55 21.42 -2.12
CA THR A 310 9.93 20.58 -3.26
C THR A 310 9.92 21.37 -4.57
N LEU A 311 8.90 22.18 -4.81
CA LEU A 311 8.81 23.02 -6.00
C LEU A 311 9.95 24.06 -6.02
N ALA A 312 10.23 24.72 -4.90
CA ALA A 312 11.33 25.68 -4.79
C ALA A 312 12.70 25.03 -5.07
N PHE A 313 12.93 23.80 -4.62
CA PHE A 313 14.12 23.02 -4.93
C PHE A 313 14.25 22.76 -6.45
N LEU A 314 13.21 22.20 -7.08
CA LEU A 314 13.22 21.86 -8.50
C LEU A 314 13.37 23.11 -9.40
N GLU A 315 12.67 24.20 -9.09
CA GLU A 315 12.79 25.47 -9.79
C GLU A 315 14.18 26.08 -9.65
N THR A 316 14.80 25.94 -8.48
CA THR A 316 16.18 26.38 -8.25
C THR A 316 17.15 25.55 -9.05
N ALA A 317 17.04 24.23 -9.03
CA ALA A 317 17.86 23.33 -9.84
C ALA A 317 17.77 23.70 -11.33
N ARG A 318 16.55 23.89 -11.84
CA ARG A 318 16.32 24.32 -13.23
C ARG A 318 16.98 25.67 -13.56
N ARG A 319 16.82 26.67 -12.69
CA ARG A 319 17.42 28.02 -12.89
C ARG A 319 18.93 27.97 -12.88
N GLU A 320 19.54 27.06 -12.11
CA GLU A 320 20.99 26.84 -12.05
C GLU A 320 21.51 25.93 -13.17
N GLY A 321 20.65 25.46 -14.06
CA GLY A 321 21.02 24.54 -15.13
C GLY A 321 21.38 23.14 -14.64
N ARG A 322 20.92 22.76 -13.45
CA ARG A 322 21.10 21.43 -12.88
C ARG A 322 20.00 20.49 -13.35
N SER A 323 20.42 19.32 -13.77
CA SER A 323 19.52 18.26 -14.24
C SER A 323 19.00 17.41 -13.09
N VAL A 324 17.69 17.07 -13.13
CA VAL A 324 17.04 16.19 -12.18
C VAL A 324 16.43 15.01 -12.93
N ALA A 325 16.60 13.79 -12.43
CA ALA A 325 15.91 12.60 -12.92
C ALA A 325 15.28 11.84 -11.73
N GLY A 326 14.11 11.24 -11.95
CA GLY A 326 13.48 10.37 -10.99
C GLY A 326 14.05 8.95 -11.02
N TYR A 327 14.03 8.29 -9.89
CA TYR A 327 14.24 6.85 -9.78
C TYR A 327 13.04 6.20 -9.11
N GLY A 328 12.45 5.21 -9.79
CA GLY A 328 11.22 4.53 -9.43
C GLY A 328 9.98 5.21 -10.01
N ALA A 329 8.97 4.41 -10.31
CA ALA A 329 7.63 4.84 -10.69
C ALA A 329 6.59 4.08 -9.82
N PRO A 330 6.63 4.24 -8.47
CA PRO A 330 5.64 3.61 -7.61
C PRO A 330 4.34 4.41 -7.61
N GLY A 331 3.20 3.78 -7.22
CA GLY A 331 1.91 4.46 -7.08
C GLY A 331 1.97 5.73 -6.23
N LYS A 332 2.76 5.73 -5.14
CA LYS A 332 2.98 6.92 -4.32
C LYS A 332 3.59 8.11 -5.08
N ALA A 333 4.43 7.85 -6.08
CA ALA A 333 4.97 8.93 -6.92
C ALA A 333 3.87 9.61 -7.75
N THR A 334 2.86 8.88 -8.17
CA THR A 334 1.69 9.45 -8.86
C THR A 334 1.01 10.50 -8.00
N THR A 335 0.69 10.16 -6.73
CA THR A 335 0.10 11.14 -5.81
C THR A 335 1.00 12.35 -5.60
N PHE A 336 2.29 12.11 -5.32
CA PHE A 336 3.23 13.21 -5.05
C PHE A 336 3.36 14.17 -6.23
N LEU A 337 3.62 13.61 -7.42
CA LEU A 337 3.83 14.41 -8.62
C LEU A 337 2.57 15.19 -9.03
N ASN A 338 1.40 14.55 -8.97
CA ASN A 338 0.13 15.21 -9.31
C ASN A 338 -0.22 16.31 -8.31
N TYR A 339 -0.15 16.04 -7.00
CA TYR A 339 -0.42 17.07 -6.00
C TYR A 339 0.49 18.27 -6.10
N CYS A 340 1.78 18.04 -6.38
CA CYS A 340 2.75 19.11 -6.57
C CYS A 340 2.71 19.76 -7.95
N GLY A 341 2.07 19.16 -8.96
CA GLY A 341 2.06 19.63 -10.34
C GLY A 341 3.43 19.50 -11.01
N ILE A 342 4.17 18.42 -10.73
CA ILE A 342 5.54 18.20 -11.23
C ILE A 342 5.49 17.37 -12.52
N GLY A 343 5.39 18.05 -13.65
CA GLY A 343 5.46 17.46 -14.98
C GLY A 343 6.88 17.40 -15.56
N PRO A 344 7.00 17.03 -16.87
CA PRO A 344 8.30 16.87 -17.54
C PRO A 344 9.19 18.12 -17.60
N GLU A 345 8.63 19.30 -17.40
CA GLU A 345 9.36 20.56 -17.34
C GLU A 345 10.21 20.73 -16.07
N LEU A 346 9.85 20.05 -14.98
CA LEU A 346 10.58 20.06 -13.71
C LEU A 346 11.29 18.72 -13.45
N LEU A 347 10.68 17.61 -13.86
CA LEU A 347 11.23 16.25 -13.77
C LEU A 347 11.14 15.60 -15.15
N PRO A 348 12.14 15.76 -16.02
CA PRO A 348 12.08 15.36 -17.42
C PRO A 348 11.74 13.89 -17.65
N TYR A 349 12.12 13.03 -16.73
CA TYR A 349 11.82 11.58 -16.78
C TYR A 349 12.06 10.93 -15.42
N THR A 350 11.53 9.72 -15.28
CA THR A 350 11.93 8.77 -14.23
C THR A 350 12.43 7.49 -14.87
N VAL A 351 13.19 6.69 -14.10
CA VAL A 351 13.58 5.33 -14.51
C VAL A 351 12.97 4.31 -13.56
N ASP A 352 12.67 3.13 -14.05
CA ASP A 352 12.17 2.02 -13.21
C ASP A 352 12.82 0.71 -13.62
N ARG A 353 12.97 -0.22 -12.67
CA ARG A 353 13.48 -1.58 -12.93
C ARG A 353 12.44 -2.49 -13.58
N ASN A 354 11.16 -2.17 -13.40
CA ASN A 354 10.06 -2.97 -13.94
C ASN A 354 9.90 -2.72 -15.45
N PRO A 355 10.18 -3.72 -16.31
CA PRO A 355 10.12 -3.55 -17.76
C PRO A 355 8.71 -3.26 -18.29
N TYR A 356 7.65 -3.63 -17.55
CA TYR A 356 6.27 -3.33 -17.93
C TYR A 356 5.94 -1.85 -17.92
N LYS A 357 6.73 -1.03 -17.22
CA LYS A 357 6.56 0.43 -17.15
C LYS A 357 7.39 1.18 -18.22
N HIS A 358 8.34 0.52 -18.88
CA HIS A 358 9.21 1.17 -19.86
C HIS A 358 8.41 1.64 -21.09
N GLY A 359 8.66 2.89 -21.52
CA GLY A 359 7.96 3.53 -22.64
C GLY A 359 6.55 4.01 -22.28
N ARG A 360 6.13 3.83 -21.04
CA ARG A 360 4.91 4.40 -20.48
C ARG A 360 5.18 5.73 -19.82
N LEU A 361 4.11 6.38 -19.36
CA LEU A 361 4.15 7.67 -18.69
C LEU A 361 3.66 7.53 -17.25
N MET A 362 4.18 8.40 -16.36
CA MET A 362 3.58 8.57 -15.03
C MET A 362 2.14 9.03 -15.18
N PRO A 363 1.19 8.42 -14.44
CA PRO A 363 -0.20 8.83 -14.50
C PRO A 363 -0.38 10.32 -14.16
N GLY A 364 -1.19 11.03 -14.94
CA GLY A 364 -1.56 12.45 -14.75
C GLY A 364 -0.49 13.46 -15.11
N THR A 365 0.73 13.29 -14.64
CA THR A 365 1.83 14.24 -14.91
C THR A 365 2.62 13.93 -16.18
N HIS A 366 2.46 12.70 -16.70
CA HIS A 366 3.00 12.23 -17.97
C HIS A 366 4.53 12.29 -18.10
N ASN A 367 5.26 12.24 -16.98
CA ASN A 367 6.72 12.11 -17.02
C ASN A 367 7.08 10.75 -17.65
N PRO A 368 7.94 10.70 -18.69
CA PRO A 368 8.34 9.45 -19.34
C PRO A 368 9.07 8.50 -18.40
N ILE A 369 8.82 7.20 -18.55
CA ILE A 369 9.47 6.14 -17.76
C ILE A 369 10.43 5.37 -18.66
N PHE A 370 11.72 5.33 -18.27
CA PHE A 370 12.78 4.66 -19.00
C PHE A 370 13.42 3.52 -18.20
N PRO A 371 14.18 2.63 -18.88
CA PRO A 371 15.09 1.71 -18.21
C PRO A 371 16.16 2.43 -17.37
N VAL A 372 16.69 1.77 -16.32
CA VAL A 372 17.66 2.36 -15.37
C VAL A 372 18.96 2.79 -16.07
N GLU A 373 19.35 2.13 -17.15
CA GLU A 373 20.53 2.42 -17.96
C GLU A 373 20.55 3.85 -18.49
N ARG A 374 19.38 4.48 -18.64
CA ARG A 374 19.23 5.87 -19.04
C ARG A 374 20.00 6.84 -18.14
N LEU A 375 20.16 6.52 -16.85
CA LEU A 375 20.92 7.35 -15.91
C LEU A 375 22.41 7.47 -16.27
N ALA A 376 23.01 6.39 -16.74
CA ALA A 376 24.42 6.39 -17.15
C ALA A 376 24.67 7.21 -18.44
N GLU A 377 23.65 7.29 -19.31
CA GLU A 377 23.69 8.09 -20.54
C GLU A 377 23.58 9.59 -20.25
N THR A 378 22.62 9.97 -19.38
CA THR A 378 22.25 11.36 -19.13
C THR A 378 23.03 12.02 -18.00
N ARG A 379 23.52 11.20 -17.04
CA ARG A 379 24.33 11.63 -15.88
C ARG A 379 23.72 12.83 -15.13
N PRO A 380 22.51 12.72 -14.59
CA PRO A 380 21.84 13.84 -13.93
C PRO A 380 22.59 14.30 -12.68
N ASP A 381 22.52 15.61 -12.37
CA ASP A 381 23.10 16.19 -11.15
C ASP A 381 22.37 15.73 -9.90
N TYR A 382 21.05 15.54 -9.99
CA TYR A 382 20.21 15.06 -8.91
C TYR A 382 19.43 13.81 -9.32
N LEU A 383 19.45 12.81 -8.45
CA LEU A 383 18.66 11.58 -8.57
C LEU A 383 17.60 11.56 -7.47
N TRP A 384 16.34 11.87 -7.84
CA TRP A 384 15.24 11.87 -6.88
C TRP A 384 14.69 10.46 -6.71
N ILE A 385 14.93 9.87 -5.54
CA ILE A 385 14.42 8.55 -5.15
C ILE A 385 12.95 8.72 -4.75
N LEU A 386 12.04 8.39 -5.67
CA LEU A 386 10.59 8.50 -5.46
C LEU A 386 10.07 7.47 -4.46
N PRO A 387 10.50 6.18 -4.47
CA PRO A 387 10.17 5.23 -3.40
C PRO A 387 11.07 5.46 -2.18
N TRP A 388 10.88 6.58 -1.49
CA TRP A 388 11.69 7.06 -0.36
C TRP A 388 11.85 6.03 0.78
N ASN A 389 10.89 5.13 0.96
CA ASN A 389 10.96 4.05 1.94
C ASN A 389 12.02 2.99 1.63
N LEU A 390 12.56 2.98 0.39
CA LEU A 390 13.66 2.13 -0.07
C LEU A 390 14.94 2.94 -0.34
N ARG A 391 15.04 4.18 0.19
CA ARG A 391 16.13 5.12 -0.13
C ARG A 391 17.52 4.52 0.05
N ASP A 392 17.75 3.80 1.16
CA ASP A 392 19.08 3.29 1.50
C ASP A 392 19.48 2.13 0.57
N GLU A 393 18.53 1.24 0.24
CA GLU A 393 18.71 0.17 -0.75
C GLU A 393 19.00 0.75 -2.13
N ILE A 394 18.18 1.73 -2.56
CA ILE A 394 18.31 2.35 -3.89
C ILE A 394 19.61 3.18 -3.98
N ALA A 395 19.94 3.94 -2.93
CA ALA A 395 21.18 4.71 -2.89
C ALA A 395 22.42 3.81 -3.00
N ALA A 396 22.41 2.63 -2.35
CA ALA A 396 23.47 1.64 -2.48
C ALA A 396 23.54 1.05 -3.90
N GLN A 397 22.39 0.73 -4.52
CA GLN A 397 22.34 0.23 -5.91
C GLN A 397 22.85 1.25 -6.92
N LEU A 398 22.65 2.54 -6.67
CA LEU A 398 23.01 3.66 -7.54
C LEU A 398 24.33 4.34 -7.13
N ASP A 399 25.12 3.75 -6.23
CA ASP A 399 26.36 4.35 -5.75
C ASP A 399 27.34 4.72 -6.90
N TYR A 400 27.29 3.98 -8.00
CA TYR A 400 28.03 4.27 -9.22
C TYR A 400 27.75 5.69 -9.79
N ALA A 401 26.56 6.26 -9.50
CA ALA A 401 26.20 7.59 -9.96
C ALA A 401 27.03 8.71 -9.29
N ARG A 402 27.59 8.46 -8.11
CA ARG A 402 28.49 9.40 -7.44
C ARG A 402 29.79 9.65 -8.23
N ALA A 403 30.15 8.74 -9.14
CA ALA A 403 31.34 8.89 -9.98
C ALA A 403 31.25 10.09 -10.94
N TRP A 404 30.05 10.55 -11.29
CA TRP A 404 29.87 11.81 -12.05
C TRP A 404 29.34 12.96 -11.19
N GLY A 405 29.31 12.82 -9.86
CA GLY A 405 28.92 13.87 -8.92
C GLY A 405 27.41 13.95 -8.64
N ALA A 406 26.60 12.94 -9.02
CA ALA A 406 25.18 12.92 -8.70
C ALA A 406 24.93 12.94 -7.18
N LYS A 407 23.92 13.70 -6.77
CA LYS A 407 23.39 13.71 -5.40
C LYS A 407 22.04 13.06 -5.37
N PHE A 408 21.78 12.29 -4.33
CA PHE A 408 20.46 11.69 -4.13
C PHE A 408 19.52 12.67 -3.43
N VAL A 409 18.25 12.64 -3.78
CA VAL A 409 17.21 13.48 -3.19
C VAL A 409 16.07 12.58 -2.75
N VAL A 410 15.52 12.84 -1.59
CA VAL A 410 14.24 12.29 -1.11
C VAL A 410 13.37 13.45 -0.64
N ALA A 411 12.05 13.33 -0.77
CA ALA A 411 11.14 14.41 -0.38
C ALA A 411 10.32 14.07 0.88
N VAL A 412 10.08 12.79 1.17
CA VAL A 412 9.29 12.35 2.34
C VAL A 412 10.23 11.69 3.36
N PRO A 413 10.11 12.00 4.66
CA PRO A 413 9.14 12.89 5.33
C PRO A 413 9.40 14.39 5.14
N ARG A 414 10.57 14.76 4.66
CA ARG A 414 11.03 16.11 4.33
C ARG A 414 12.03 16.07 3.17
N LEU A 415 12.20 17.18 2.49
CA LEU A 415 13.16 17.28 1.42
C LEU A 415 14.60 17.18 1.98
N GLU A 416 15.35 16.20 1.50
CA GLU A 416 16.76 15.98 1.87
C GLU A 416 17.59 15.73 0.61
N VAL A 417 18.78 16.35 0.57
CA VAL A 417 19.82 16.08 -0.43
C VAL A 417 20.94 15.33 0.27
N LEU A 418 21.22 14.09 -0.20
CA LEU A 418 22.11 13.11 0.41
C LEU A 418 23.49 13.07 -0.28
#